data_96c0535484dd6421ebe997aa28257cc2
#
_entry.id   96c0535484dd6421ebe997aa28257cc2
#
_cell.length_a   1.000
_cell.length_b   1.000
_cell.length_c   1.000
_cell.angle_alpha   90.00
_cell.angle_beta   90.00
_cell.angle_gamma   90.00
#
_symmetry.space_group_name_H-M   'P 1'
#
loop_
_entity.id
_entity.type
_entity.pdbx_description
1 polymer ?
#
loop_
_entity_poly.entity_id
_entity_poly.type
_entity_poly.pdbx_seq_one_letter_code
_entity_poly.pdbx_strand_id
1 'polypeptide(L)'
;SEWDVKNWTMDELKAHVGFMKDFNVQLKSEGVLVGAEGLAPPGQARIVRAGKKDGAPEVTDGPFAESKEFLAGYWIIHVDSPEQAYAIAARASIAPGPGGKPLYIPIEVREVASAPPVEP
;
A
#
# COMPACT_ATOMS: atom_id res chain seq x y z
N SER A 1 -10.60 -11.13 11.81
CA SER A 1 -10.53 -9.74 11.39
C SER A 1 -10.85 -9.63 9.90
N GLU A 2 -11.49 -8.57 9.50
CA GLU A 2 -11.79 -8.31 8.09
C GLU A 2 -10.53 -8.21 7.25
N TRP A 3 -9.41 -7.91 7.88
CA TRP A 3 -8.11 -7.76 7.22
C TRP A 3 -7.38 -9.08 7.06
N ASP A 4 -7.88 -10.14 7.65
CA ASP A 4 -7.22 -11.44 7.57
C ASP A 4 -7.69 -12.16 6.31
N VAL A 5 -6.97 -11.93 5.22
CA VAL A 5 -7.30 -12.51 3.92
C VAL A 5 -7.25 -14.03 3.90
N LYS A 6 -6.68 -14.66 4.92
CA LYS A 6 -6.68 -16.13 5.01
C LYS A 6 -8.09 -16.69 5.17
N ASN A 7 -9.00 -15.89 5.72
CA ASN A 7 -10.38 -16.29 5.94
C ASN A 7 -11.32 -15.90 4.79
N TRP A 8 -10.78 -15.27 3.77
CA TRP A 8 -11.60 -14.88 2.61
C TRP A 8 -11.78 -16.05 1.67
N THR A 9 -12.93 -16.11 1.02
CA THR A 9 -13.13 -17.07 -0.07
C THR A 9 -12.29 -16.66 -1.29
N MET A 10 -12.08 -17.61 -2.18
CA MET A 10 -11.35 -17.30 -3.43
C MET A 10 -12.09 -16.23 -4.25
N ASP A 11 -13.44 -16.29 -4.28
CA ASP A 11 -14.22 -15.30 -4.99
C ASP A 11 -14.11 -13.90 -4.39
N GLU A 12 -14.07 -13.83 -3.05
CA GLU A 12 -13.87 -12.56 -2.36
C GLU A 12 -12.51 -11.98 -2.68
N LEU A 13 -11.48 -12.80 -2.68
CA LEU A 13 -10.13 -12.37 -3.01
C LEU A 13 -10.04 -11.90 -4.45
N LYS A 14 -10.64 -12.64 -5.38
CA LYS A 14 -10.67 -12.24 -6.79
C LYS A 14 -11.40 -10.91 -7.00
N ALA A 15 -12.50 -10.70 -6.29
CA ALA A 15 -13.24 -9.44 -6.39
C ALA A 15 -12.40 -8.27 -5.90
N HIS A 16 -11.69 -8.46 -4.80
CA HIS A 16 -10.82 -7.43 -4.25
C HIS A 16 -9.67 -7.08 -5.22
N VAL A 17 -8.99 -8.11 -5.72
CA VAL A 17 -7.88 -7.91 -6.66
C VAL A 17 -8.39 -7.27 -7.95
N GLY A 18 -9.55 -7.71 -8.45
CA GLY A 18 -10.15 -7.12 -9.65
C GLY A 18 -10.48 -5.65 -9.45
N PHE A 19 -11.03 -5.30 -8.28
CA PHE A 19 -11.30 -3.91 -7.95
C PHE A 19 -10.01 -3.08 -7.99
N MET A 20 -8.94 -3.60 -7.39
CA MET A 20 -7.66 -2.87 -7.34
C MET A 20 -7.07 -2.66 -8.74
N LYS A 21 -7.15 -3.70 -9.59
CA LYS A 21 -6.69 -3.58 -10.98
C LYS A 21 -7.49 -2.55 -11.75
N ASP A 22 -8.82 -2.57 -11.63
CA ASP A 22 -9.69 -1.62 -12.30
C ASP A 22 -9.46 -0.21 -11.80
N PHE A 23 -9.26 -0.06 -10.49
CA PHE A 23 -8.98 1.23 -9.89
C PHE A 23 -7.68 1.83 -10.45
N ASN A 24 -6.63 1.01 -10.57
CA ASN A 24 -5.37 1.48 -11.13
C ASN A 24 -5.54 1.89 -12.60
N VAL A 25 -6.34 1.14 -13.37
CA VAL A 25 -6.64 1.51 -14.76
C VAL A 25 -7.37 2.84 -14.81
N GLN A 26 -8.33 3.07 -13.92
CA GLN A 26 -9.06 4.33 -13.85
C GLN A 26 -8.11 5.50 -13.54
N LEU A 27 -7.26 5.34 -12.53
CA LEU A 27 -6.32 6.38 -12.15
C LEU A 27 -5.34 6.70 -13.28
N LYS A 28 -4.92 5.68 -14.01
CA LYS A 28 -4.04 5.86 -15.16
C LYS A 28 -4.75 6.63 -16.27
N SER A 29 -6.00 6.28 -16.55
CA SER A 29 -6.78 6.97 -17.59
C SER A 29 -7.09 8.41 -17.20
N GLU A 30 -7.19 8.70 -15.92
CA GLU A 30 -7.38 10.06 -15.40
C GLU A 30 -6.08 10.87 -15.41
N GLY A 31 -4.95 10.22 -15.70
CA GLY A 31 -3.66 10.90 -15.79
C GLY A 31 -3.03 11.23 -14.44
N VAL A 32 -3.51 10.64 -13.34
CA VAL A 32 -3.01 10.96 -12.01
C VAL A 32 -2.08 9.90 -11.43
N LEU A 33 -2.04 8.70 -12.00
CA LEU A 33 -1.24 7.61 -11.43
C LEU A 33 0.23 7.75 -11.80
N VAL A 34 1.09 7.84 -10.78
CA VAL A 34 2.54 7.78 -10.94
C VAL A 34 3.02 6.34 -10.75
N GLY A 35 2.54 5.66 -9.72
CA GLY A 35 2.88 4.28 -9.49
C GLY A 35 2.00 3.66 -8.41
N ALA A 36 1.93 2.34 -8.41
CA ALA A 36 1.17 1.61 -7.41
C ALA A 36 1.75 0.20 -7.29
N GLU A 37 1.90 -0.27 -6.06
CA GLU A 37 2.41 -1.62 -5.81
C GLU A 37 1.75 -2.21 -4.57
N GLY A 38 1.41 -3.50 -4.67
CA GLY A 38 1.09 -4.29 -3.50
C GLY A 38 2.37 -4.92 -2.96
N LEU A 39 2.45 -5.12 -1.68
CA LEU A 39 3.62 -5.70 -1.04
C LEU A 39 3.30 -7.09 -0.52
N ALA A 40 4.32 -7.94 -0.46
CA ALA A 40 4.20 -9.26 0.14
C ALA A 40 3.82 -9.14 1.62
N PRO A 41 3.24 -10.20 2.21
CA PRO A 41 2.87 -10.17 3.63
C PRO A 41 4.05 -9.79 4.53
N PRO A 42 3.78 -9.09 5.65
CA PRO A 42 4.85 -8.60 6.53
C PRO A 42 5.73 -9.72 7.10
N GLY A 43 5.23 -10.94 7.21
CA GLY A 43 6.04 -12.07 7.64
C GLY A 43 7.19 -12.40 6.71
N GLN A 44 7.16 -11.94 5.48
CA GLN A 44 8.24 -12.13 4.51
C GLN A 44 9.25 -10.98 4.53
N ALA A 45 8.97 -9.94 5.29
CA ALA A 45 9.88 -8.79 5.38
C ALA A 45 11.15 -9.18 6.12
N ARG A 46 12.22 -8.46 5.83
CA ARG A 46 13.49 -8.60 6.54
C ARG A 46 13.99 -7.21 6.89
N ILE A 47 14.57 -7.12 8.06
CA ILE A 47 15.19 -5.87 8.51
C ILE A 47 16.68 -6.00 8.24
N VAL A 48 17.25 -5.02 7.56
CA VAL A 48 18.65 -5.07 7.14
C VAL A 48 19.39 -3.85 7.68
N ARG A 49 20.54 -4.11 8.28
CA ARG A 49 21.45 -3.07 8.73
C ARG A 49 22.83 -3.32 8.19
N ALA A 50 23.62 -2.26 8.10
CA ALA A 50 25.01 -2.42 7.71
C ALA A 50 25.75 -3.20 8.80
N GLY A 51 26.60 -4.14 8.36
CA GLY A 51 27.41 -4.90 9.27
C GLY A 51 28.54 -4.06 9.86
N LYS A 52 29.07 -4.49 11.00
CA LYS A 52 29.99 -3.68 11.78
C LYS A 52 31.45 -3.70 11.30
N LYS A 53 31.95 -4.83 10.83
CA LYS A 53 33.39 -4.94 10.56
C LYS A 53 33.74 -5.28 9.13
N ASP A 54 33.02 -6.20 8.51
CA ASP A 54 33.37 -6.71 7.20
C ASP A 54 32.43 -6.22 6.10
N GLY A 55 31.49 -5.36 6.46
CA GLY A 55 30.53 -4.82 5.51
C GLY A 55 29.42 -5.77 5.10
N ALA A 56 29.41 -6.98 5.61
CA ALA A 56 28.32 -7.92 5.32
C ALA A 56 27.03 -7.43 5.99
N PRO A 57 25.89 -7.41 5.29
CA PRO A 57 24.64 -6.95 5.87
C PRO A 57 24.19 -7.84 7.06
N GLU A 58 23.67 -7.21 8.08
CA GLU A 58 22.94 -7.90 9.14
C GLU A 58 21.49 -8.00 8.72
N VAL A 59 20.98 -9.22 8.57
CA VAL A 59 19.60 -9.47 8.14
C VAL A 59 18.85 -10.16 9.26
N THR A 60 17.75 -9.58 9.68
CA THR A 60 16.91 -10.17 10.73
C THR A 60 15.47 -10.25 10.23
N ASP A 61 14.65 -11.01 10.94
CA ASP A 61 13.26 -11.13 10.59
C ASP A 61 12.55 -9.79 10.68
N GLY A 62 11.56 -9.62 9.83
CA GLY A 62 10.85 -8.37 9.66
C GLY A 62 9.89 -8.04 10.75
N PRO A 63 8.94 -7.14 10.50
CA PRO A 63 8.46 -6.23 11.55
C PRO A 63 8.04 -6.96 12.82
N PHE A 64 8.03 -6.20 13.92
CA PHE A 64 7.64 -6.77 15.21
C PHE A 64 6.28 -7.44 15.13
N ALA A 65 6.17 -8.61 15.74
CA ALA A 65 4.94 -9.39 15.71
C ALA A 65 3.75 -8.65 16.31
N GLU A 66 4.01 -7.69 17.18
CA GLU A 66 2.98 -6.89 17.83
C GLU A 66 2.46 -5.75 16.96
N SER A 67 3.11 -5.48 15.83
CA SER A 67 2.66 -4.42 14.95
C SER A 67 1.29 -4.76 14.38
N LYS A 68 0.31 -3.90 14.66
CA LYS A 68 -1.04 -4.05 14.14
C LYS A 68 -1.20 -3.39 12.80
N GLU A 69 -0.32 -2.48 12.48
CA GLU A 69 -0.31 -1.75 11.24
C GLU A 69 1.00 -2.00 10.50
N PHE A 70 0.88 -2.18 9.20
CA PHE A 70 2.03 -2.38 8.34
C PHE A 70 1.70 -1.87 6.95
N LEU A 71 2.73 -1.55 6.20
CA LEU A 71 2.55 -1.12 4.83
C LEU A 71 2.24 -2.32 3.95
N ALA A 72 1.01 -2.39 3.45
CA ALA A 72 0.56 -3.48 2.58
C ALA A 72 0.71 -3.14 1.09
N GLY A 73 0.81 -1.86 0.77
CA GLY A 73 0.92 -1.38 -0.59
C GLY A 73 0.77 0.12 -0.62
N TYR A 74 0.87 0.70 -1.79
CA TYR A 74 0.76 2.16 -1.92
C TYR A 74 0.36 2.55 -3.33
N TRP A 75 -0.16 3.77 -3.44
CA TRP A 75 -0.30 4.50 -4.70
C TRP A 75 0.50 5.78 -4.58
N ILE A 76 1.16 6.15 -5.64
CA ILE A 76 1.75 7.48 -5.78
C ILE A 76 0.97 8.18 -6.87
N ILE A 77 0.38 9.31 -6.53
CA ILE A 77 -0.49 10.05 -7.44
C ILE A 77 0.00 11.50 -7.56
N HIS A 78 -0.25 12.08 -8.72
CA HIS A 78 0.02 13.50 -8.95
C HIS A 78 -1.32 14.21 -9.10
N VAL A 79 -1.63 15.07 -8.15
CA VAL A 79 -2.90 15.80 -8.09
C VAL A 79 -2.64 17.27 -7.79
N ASP A 80 -3.64 18.11 -8.02
CA ASP A 80 -3.50 19.55 -7.86
C ASP A 80 -3.76 20.03 -6.43
N SER A 81 -4.41 19.22 -5.62
CA SER A 81 -4.77 19.62 -4.26
C SER A 81 -4.86 18.39 -3.33
N PRO A 82 -4.71 18.62 -2.01
CA PRO A 82 -4.94 17.53 -1.04
C PRO A 82 -6.35 16.96 -1.14
N GLU A 83 -7.34 17.78 -1.44
CA GLU A 83 -8.73 17.33 -1.53
C GLU A 83 -8.93 16.32 -2.64
N GLN A 84 -8.22 16.47 -3.75
CA GLN A 84 -8.25 15.47 -4.83
C GLN A 84 -7.64 14.15 -4.35
N ALA A 85 -6.56 14.21 -3.58
CA ALA A 85 -5.95 13.01 -3.02
C ALA A 85 -6.92 12.31 -2.06
N TYR A 86 -7.64 13.07 -1.24
CA TYR A 86 -8.61 12.50 -0.30
C TYR A 86 -9.76 11.83 -1.05
N ALA A 87 -10.23 12.43 -2.12
CA ALA A 87 -11.29 11.83 -2.94
C ALA A 87 -10.84 10.51 -3.56
N ILE A 88 -9.60 10.44 -4.02
CA ILE A 88 -9.03 9.21 -4.57
C ILE A 88 -8.89 8.14 -3.49
N ALA A 89 -8.40 8.51 -2.31
CA ALA A 89 -8.29 7.59 -1.19
C ALA A 89 -9.66 7.03 -0.78
N ALA A 90 -10.69 7.87 -0.79
CA ALA A 90 -12.05 7.43 -0.48
C ALA A 90 -12.54 6.39 -1.50
N ARG A 91 -12.21 6.54 -2.77
CA ARG A 91 -12.54 5.55 -3.80
C ARG A 91 -11.86 4.22 -3.52
N ALA A 92 -10.61 4.24 -3.12
CA ALA A 92 -9.87 3.03 -2.79
C ALA A 92 -10.41 2.36 -1.52
N SER A 93 -10.89 3.15 -0.58
CA SER A 93 -11.36 2.68 0.72
C SER A 93 -12.54 1.72 0.62
N ILE A 94 -13.32 1.79 -0.45
CA ILE A 94 -14.50 0.94 -0.61
C ILE A 94 -14.22 -0.38 -1.32
N ALA A 95 -12.96 -0.74 -1.49
CA ALA A 95 -12.62 -2.04 -2.07
C ALA A 95 -13.40 -3.15 -1.35
N PRO A 96 -13.92 -4.14 -2.10
CA PRO A 96 -14.74 -5.18 -1.50
C PRO A 96 -13.93 -6.15 -0.66
N GLY A 97 -14.55 -6.67 0.39
CA GLY A 97 -14.00 -7.69 1.25
C GLY A 97 -14.99 -8.82 1.45
N PRO A 98 -15.09 -9.38 2.66
CA PRO A 98 -16.01 -10.47 2.95
C PRO A 98 -17.44 -10.14 2.56
N GLY A 99 -18.10 -11.07 1.88
CA GLY A 99 -19.46 -10.88 1.41
C GLY A 99 -19.60 -9.85 0.30
N GLY A 100 -18.50 -9.41 -0.31
CA GLY A 100 -18.51 -8.38 -1.33
C GLY A 100 -18.79 -6.97 -0.79
N LYS A 101 -18.80 -6.81 0.51
CA LYS A 101 -19.11 -5.53 1.15
C LYS A 101 -17.88 -4.63 1.15
N PRO A 102 -18.08 -3.29 1.06
CA PRO A 102 -16.96 -2.37 1.17
C PRO A 102 -16.21 -2.55 2.49
N LEU A 103 -14.90 -2.55 2.42
CA LEU A 103 -14.07 -2.70 3.60
C LEU A 103 -13.98 -1.43 4.44
N TYR A 104 -14.11 -0.27 3.81
CA TYR A 104 -13.87 1.03 4.43
C TYR A 104 -12.49 1.08 5.08
N ILE A 105 -11.47 0.60 4.33
CA ILE A 105 -10.09 0.61 4.79
C ILE A 105 -9.65 2.05 5.07
N PRO A 106 -9.13 2.35 6.26
CA PRO A 106 -8.48 3.64 6.46
C PRO A 106 -7.22 3.72 5.61
N ILE A 107 -7.10 4.79 4.84
CA ILE A 107 -5.97 4.98 3.95
C ILE A 107 -5.22 6.21 4.39
N GLU A 108 -3.96 6.03 4.74
CA GLU A 108 -3.10 7.15 5.10
C GLU A 108 -2.70 7.89 3.83
N VAL A 109 -2.84 9.20 3.85
CA VAL A 109 -2.46 10.06 2.73
C VAL A 109 -1.35 10.98 3.20
N ARG A 110 -0.25 10.98 2.48
CA ARG A 110 0.90 11.81 2.82
C ARG A 110 1.46 12.44 1.55
N GLU A 111 1.85 13.69 1.64
CA GLU A 111 2.57 14.32 0.55
C GLU A 111 3.94 13.67 0.40
N VAL A 112 4.33 13.40 -0.86
CA VAL A 112 5.67 12.92 -1.12
C VAL A 112 6.62 14.10 -0.98
N ALA A 113 7.47 14.04 0.02
CA ALA A 113 8.44 15.10 0.23
C ALA A 113 9.52 15.02 -0.83
N SER A 114 9.69 16.12 -1.56
CA SER A 114 10.83 16.23 -2.48
C SER A 114 12.09 16.31 -1.65
N ALA A 115 13.14 15.62 -2.09
CA ALA A 115 14.45 15.84 -1.49
C ALA A 115 14.78 17.33 -1.59
N PRO A 116 15.41 17.91 -0.56
CA PRO A 116 15.87 19.29 -0.69
C PRO A 116 16.73 19.39 -1.93
N PRO A 117 16.59 20.46 -2.72
CA PRO A 117 17.43 20.59 -3.90
C PRO A 117 18.88 20.58 -3.46
N VAL A 118 19.62 19.60 -4.00
CA VAL A 118 21.06 19.57 -3.81
C VAL A 118 21.63 20.50 -4.87
N GLU A 119 21.91 21.71 -4.45
CA GLU A 119 22.43 22.69 -5.39
C GLU A 119 23.82 22.27 -5.84
N PRO A 120 24.01 22.13 -7.16
CA PRO A 120 25.34 21.93 -7.67
C PRO A 120 26.20 23.15 -7.39
#